data_2a7e2ac84210cb925b2fab3e580794fd
#
_entry.id   2a7e2ac84210cb925b2fab3e580794fd
#
_cell.length_a   1.000
_cell.length_b   1.000
_cell.length_c   1.000
_cell.angle_alpha   90.00
_cell.angle_beta   90.00
_cell.angle_gamma   90.00
#
_symmetry.space_group_name_H-M   'P 1'
#
loop_
_entity.id
_entity.type
_entity.pdbx_description
1 polymer ?
#
loop_
_entity_poly.entity_id
_entity_poly.type
_entity_poly.pdbx_seq_one_letter_code
_entity_poly.pdbx_strand_id
1 'polypeptide(L)'
;NLLSQLFDKFQSDVTTLVASNVAANPLWIKNKVLAFQTGYQAAIDEATFITSYVAIDETAKIVTQCSVKTAVNGTVNIKVAKGGSTPEKLTTPELEELESYYELINPSGIIVNFISKDADRLFIEATIFYNGQYISIIEDNVKDAITAFLAALPFDGNMVISDLEATIRAVEGVTDIVFKNVYARAFETDFLTGATKLMDDYKLLAIGSRKWETVAGYMVAEDTSGYTLTDKLTFTIDG
;
A
#
# COMPACT_ATOMS: atom_id res chain seq x y z
N ASN A 1 15.18 25.53 24.04
CA ASN A 1 14.79 25.36 25.43
C ASN A 1 13.82 24.19 25.53
N LEU A 2 14.08 23.23 26.45
CA LEU A 2 13.27 22.02 26.65
C LEU A 2 11.78 22.33 26.88
N LEU A 3 11.50 23.39 27.63
CA LEU A 3 10.14 23.83 27.92
C LEU A 3 9.39 24.30 26.67
N SER A 4 10.06 25.01 25.78
CA SER A 4 9.51 25.46 24.49
C SER A 4 9.19 24.26 23.60
N GLN A 5 10.12 23.31 23.49
CA GLN A 5 9.89 22.08 22.69
C GLN A 5 8.73 21.24 23.23
N LEU A 6 8.59 21.15 24.57
CA LEU A 6 7.47 20.43 25.20
C LEU A 6 6.14 21.13 24.92
N PHE A 7 6.12 22.46 24.96
CA PHE A 7 4.93 23.25 24.67
C PHE A 7 4.53 23.16 23.20
N ASP A 8 5.49 23.27 22.29
CA ASP A 8 5.28 23.14 20.84
C ASP A 8 4.74 21.73 20.49
N LYS A 9 5.31 20.71 21.12
CA LYS A 9 4.81 19.33 20.98
C LYS A 9 3.39 19.19 21.50
N PHE A 10 3.09 19.68 22.69
CA PHE A 10 1.74 19.63 23.27
C PHE A 10 0.73 20.36 22.37
N GLN A 11 1.08 21.54 21.86
CA GLN A 11 0.23 22.29 20.95
C GLN A 11 -0.01 21.55 19.64
N SER A 12 1.03 20.92 19.09
CA SER A 12 0.92 20.06 17.89
C SER A 12 0.02 18.84 18.15
N ASP A 13 0.21 18.18 19.29
CA ASP A 13 -0.58 16.99 19.66
C ASP A 13 -2.06 17.35 19.85
N VAL A 14 -2.36 18.48 20.52
CA VAL A 14 -3.74 18.98 20.70
C VAL A 14 -4.35 19.36 19.35
N THR A 15 -3.62 20.05 18.48
CA THR A 15 -4.11 20.44 17.16
C THR A 15 -4.43 19.19 16.32
N THR A 16 -3.58 18.19 16.37
CA THR A 16 -3.79 16.90 15.68
C THR A 16 -5.00 16.16 16.25
N LEU A 17 -5.16 16.15 17.57
CA LEU A 17 -6.30 15.53 18.24
C LEU A 17 -7.62 16.20 17.85
N VAL A 18 -7.65 17.53 17.84
CA VAL A 18 -8.83 18.30 17.41
C VAL A 18 -9.16 18.02 15.95
N ALA A 19 -8.16 18.05 15.06
CA ALA A 19 -8.36 17.76 13.64
C ALA A 19 -8.87 16.33 13.40
N SER A 20 -8.40 15.36 14.18
CA SER A 20 -8.83 13.97 14.07
C SER A 20 -10.26 13.70 14.53
N ASN A 21 -10.82 14.61 15.34
CA ASN A 21 -12.20 14.51 15.85
C ASN A 21 -13.23 15.34 15.08
N VAL A 22 -12.82 16.08 14.04
CA VAL A 22 -13.78 16.70 13.13
C VAL A 22 -14.47 15.61 12.31
N ALA A 23 -15.74 15.39 12.56
CA ALA A 23 -16.52 14.35 11.89
C ALA A 23 -16.44 14.49 10.36
N ALA A 24 -16.42 13.37 9.67
CA ALA A 24 -16.40 13.26 8.20
C ALA A 24 -15.12 13.73 7.48
N ASN A 25 -14.07 14.16 8.19
CA ASN A 25 -12.79 14.35 7.51
C ASN A 25 -12.07 12.99 7.29
N PRO A 26 -11.15 12.91 6.31
CA PRO A 26 -10.46 11.64 5.99
C PRO A 26 -9.73 11.01 7.19
N LEU A 27 -9.16 11.82 8.08
CA LEU A 27 -8.45 11.32 9.25
C LEU A 27 -9.41 10.74 10.29
N TRP A 28 -10.57 11.38 10.52
CA TRP A 28 -11.62 10.86 11.37
C TRP A 28 -12.15 9.52 10.84
N ILE A 29 -12.46 9.45 9.54
CA ILE A 29 -12.92 8.21 8.88
C ILE A 29 -11.87 7.10 9.07
N LYS A 30 -10.60 7.38 8.76
CA LYS A 30 -9.50 6.44 8.95
C LYS A 30 -9.44 5.92 10.39
N ASN A 31 -9.50 6.80 11.39
CA ASN A 31 -9.45 6.41 12.80
C ASN A 31 -10.63 5.51 13.19
N LYS A 32 -11.83 5.81 12.68
CA LYS A 32 -13.01 4.98 12.92
C LYS A 32 -12.89 3.60 12.29
N VAL A 33 -12.40 3.52 11.07
CA VAL A 33 -12.17 2.25 10.37
C VAL A 33 -11.11 1.40 11.09
N LEU A 34 -10.01 2.01 11.54
CA LEU A 34 -8.97 1.32 12.31
C LEU A 34 -9.42 0.89 13.70
N ALA A 35 -10.48 1.50 14.24
CA ALA A 35 -11.07 1.11 15.52
C ALA A 35 -12.08 -0.05 15.41
N PHE A 36 -12.39 -0.50 14.21
CA PHE A 36 -13.28 -1.65 13.97
C PHE A 36 -12.76 -2.91 14.68
N GLN A 37 -13.65 -3.64 15.33
CA GLN A 37 -13.36 -4.92 15.98
C GLN A 37 -14.27 -6.01 15.41
N THR A 38 -13.69 -7.01 14.74
CA THR A 38 -14.45 -8.15 14.20
C THR A 38 -15.03 -9.00 15.32
N GLY A 39 -16.25 -9.50 15.14
CA GLY A 39 -16.94 -10.33 16.12
C GLY A 39 -17.50 -9.56 17.34
N TYR A 40 -17.41 -8.24 17.37
CA TYR A 40 -17.93 -7.39 18.42
C TYR A 40 -19.00 -6.44 17.91
N GLN A 41 -20.10 -6.32 18.65
CA GLN A 41 -21.15 -5.37 18.33
C GLN A 41 -20.82 -3.99 18.91
N ALA A 42 -20.72 -2.99 18.04
CA ALA A 42 -20.70 -1.60 18.44
C ALA A 42 -22.11 -1.09 18.71
N ALA A 43 -22.25 -0.17 19.67
CA ALA A 43 -23.52 0.48 20.00
C ALA A 43 -23.37 2.00 20.03
N ILE A 44 -24.45 2.70 19.73
CA ILE A 44 -24.53 4.16 19.86
C ILE A 44 -25.01 4.46 21.30
N ASP A 45 -24.23 5.23 22.05
CA ASP A 45 -24.63 5.78 23.31
C ASP A 45 -25.72 6.87 23.08
N GLU A 46 -26.91 6.67 23.61
CA GLU A 46 -28.05 7.55 23.35
C GLU A 46 -27.88 8.96 23.95
N ALA A 47 -27.04 9.11 24.96
CA ALA A 47 -26.81 10.41 25.62
C ALA A 47 -25.73 11.24 24.93
N THR A 48 -24.68 10.56 24.38
CA THR A 48 -23.53 11.22 23.76
C THR A 48 -23.50 11.11 22.23
N PHE A 49 -24.32 10.24 21.66
CA PHE A 49 -24.34 9.87 20.25
C PHE A 49 -22.98 9.34 19.75
N ILE A 50 -22.15 8.83 20.65
CA ILE A 50 -20.85 8.27 20.32
C ILE A 50 -21.00 6.76 20.11
N THR A 51 -20.55 6.28 18.93
CA THR A 51 -20.45 4.85 18.66
C THR A 51 -19.21 4.29 19.34
N SER A 52 -19.38 3.27 20.16
CA SER A 52 -18.30 2.60 20.90
C SER A 52 -18.57 1.12 21.09
N TYR A 53 -17.52 0.38 21.43
CA TYR A 53 -17.60 -1.01 21.88
C TYR A 53 -17.67 -1.05 23.41
N VAL A 54 -18.38 -2.03 23.96
CA VAL A 54 -18.46 -2.25 25.42
C VAL A 54 -17.08 -2.62 25.99
N ALA A 55 -16.30 -3.36 25.21
CA ALA A 55 -14.93 -3.73 25.55
C ALA A 55 -14.01 -3.50 24.34
N ILE A 56 -12.78 -3.09 24.62
CA ILE A 56 -11.75 -2.94 23.60
C ILE A 56 -10.87 -4.19 23.60
N ASP A 57 -10.88 -4.89 22.46
CA ASP A 57 -10.00 -6.03 22.19
C ASP A 57 -9.08 -5.66 21.03
N GLU A 58 -7.81 -5.42 21.34
CA GLU A 58 -6.81 -5.04 20.34
C GLU A 58 -6.57 -6.15 19.30
N THR A 59 -6.82 -7.42 19.70
CA THR A 59 -6.63 -8.58 18.80
C THR A 59 -7.76 -8.70 17.76
N ALA A 60 -8.92 -8.13 18.07
CA ALA A 60 -10.07 -8.08 17.17
C ALA A 60 -10.01 -6.92 16.16
N LYS A 61 -9.08 -5.98 16.33
CA LYS A 61 -8.83 -4.89 15.38
C LYS A 61 -8.04 -5.40 14.17
N ILE A 62 -8.73 -6.08 13.29
CA ILE A 62 -8.12 -6.73 12.12
C ILE A 62 -7.64 -5.76 11.04
N VAL A 63 -8.26 -4.58 10.92
CA VAL A 63 -7.87 -3.58 9.93
C VAL A 63 -6.61 -2.85 10.39
N THR A 64 -5.49 -3.11 9.73
CA THR A 64 -4.18 -2.52 10.06
C THR A 64 -3.78 -1.41 9.10
N GLN A 65 -4.33 -1.42 7.88
CA GLN A 65 -4.07 -0.43 6.84
C GLN A 65 -5.39 0.19 6.37
N CYS A 66 -5.42 1.51 6.28
CA CYS A 66 -6.58 2.25 5.79
C CYS A 66 -6.14 3.52 5.08
N SER A 67 -6.70 3.74 3.89
CA SER A 67 -6.60 4.99 3.14
C SER A 67 -7.99 5.49 2.79
N VAL A 68 -8.18 6.81 2.84
CA VAL A 68 -9.45 7.47 2.56
C VAL A 68 -9.22 8.55 1.52
N LYS A 69 -9.85 8.40 0.35
CA LYS A 69 -9.78 9.37 -0.75
C LYS A 69 -11.18 9.71 -1.25
N THR A 70 -11.45 10.99 -1.47
CA THR A 70 -12.70 11.43 -2.11
C THR A 70 -12.52 11.42 -3.62
N ALA A 71 -13.38 10.71 -4.32
CA ALA A 71 -13.43 10.70 -5.77
C ALA A 71 -14.09 12.00 -6.32
N VAL A 72 -13.86 12.28 -7.60
CA VAL A 72 -14.37 13.48 -8.27
C VAL A 72 -15.91 13.58 -8.22
N ASN A 73 -16.61 12.45 -8.19
CA ASN A 73 -18.06 12.36 -8.08
C ASN A 73 -18.60 12.54 -6.64
N GLY A 74 -17.72 12.82 -5.67
CA GLY A 74 -18.10 12.99 -4.27
C GLY A 74 -18.17 11.67 -3.47
N THR A 75 -17.99 10.51 -4.07
CA THR A 75 -17.89 9.23 -3.36
C THR A 75 -16.59 9.16 -2.56
N VAL A 76 -16.67 8.68 -1.32
CA VAL A 76 -15.49 8.43 -0.49
C VAL A 76 -15.04 6.98 -0.68
N ASN A 77 -13.89 6.78 -1.29
CA ASN A 77 -13.27 5.47 -1.42
C ASN A 77 -12.40 5.20 -0.19
N ILE A 78 -12.65 4.10 0.48
CA ILE A 78 -11.90 3.65 1.65
C ILE A 78 -11.22 2.33 1.29
N LYS A 79 -9.91 2.36 1.09
CA LYS A 79 -9.12 1.15 0.91
C LYS A 79 -8.71 0.60 2.26
N VAL A 80 -8.86 -0.70 2.47
CA VAL A 80 -8.54 -1.38 3.72
C VAL A 80 -7.78 -2.67 3.47
N ALA A 81 -6.87 -2.99 4.38
CA ALA A 81 -6.19 -4.27 4.42
C ALA A 81 -5.94 -4.70 5.88
N LYS A 82 -5.81 -6.00 6.10
CA LYS A 82 -5.38 -6.62 7.35
C LYS A 82 -3.95 -7.12 7.24
N GLY A 83 -3.41 -7.69 8.33
CA GLY A 83 -2.04 -8.21 8.38
C GLY A 83 -1.04 -7.18 8.88
N GLY A 84 0.20 -7.60 9.02
CA GLY A 84 1.30 -6.80 9.56
C GLY A 84 2.18 -6.18 8.46
N SER A 85 3.42 -6.68 8.36
CA SER A 85 4.40 -6.24 7.35
C SER A 85 3.99 -6.58 5.92
N THR A 86 3.17 -7.61 5.74
CA THR A 86 2.57 -7.97 4.44
C THR A 86 1.05 -7.74 4.56
N PRO A 87 0.51 -6.71 3.92
CA PRO A 87 -0.93 -6.49 3.91
C PRO A 87 -1.67 -7.61 3.16
N GLU A 88 -2.88 -7.91 3.62
CA GLU A 88 -3.78 -8.91 3.04
C GLU A 88 -5.18 -8.33 2.91
N LYS A 89 -5.95 -8.80 1.93
CA LYS A 89 -7.36 -8.42 1.83
C LYS A 89 -8.18 -8.96 3.00
N LEU A 90 -9.23 -8.27 3.36
CA LEU A 90 -10.27 -8.80 4.22
C LEU A 90 -11.03 -9.90 3.48
N THR A 91 -11.48 -10.91 4.22
CA THR A 91 -12.47 -11.87 3.69
C THR A 91 -13.81 -11.18 3.47
N THR A 92 -14.67 -11.76 2.63
CA THR A 92 -16.00 -11.19 2.39
C THR A 92 -16.81 -10.97 3.67
N PRO A 93 -16.88 -11.91 4.64
CA PRO A 93 -17.57 -11.67 5.90
C PRO A 93 -16.97 -10.54 6.74
N GLU A 94 -15.63 -10.45 6.80
CA GLU A 94 -14.95 -9.38 7.53
C GLU A 94 -15.23 -7.99 6.93
N LEU A 95 -15.32 -7.93 5.60
CA LEU A 95 -15.64 -6.68 4.91
C LEU A 95 -17.11 -6.28 5.13
N GLU A 96 -18.04 -7.21 5.03
CA GLU A 96 -19.47 -6.98 5.32
C GLU A 96 -19.69 -6.53 6.79
N GLU A 97 -18.94 -7.11 7.72
CA GLU A 97 -18.97 -6.71 9.14
C GLU A 97 -18.45 -5.27 9.33
N LEU A 98 -17.34 -4.93 8.66
CA LEU A 98 -16.79 -3.58 8.66
C LEU A 98 -17.78 -2.56 8.05
N GLU A 99 -18.41 -2.88 6.93
CA GLU A 99 -19.41 -2.05 6.27
C GLU A 99 -20.60 -1.81 7.19
N SER A 100 -21.12 -2.86 7.83
CA SER A 100 -22.23 -2.77 8.80
C SER A 100 -21.85 -1.92 10.02
N TYR A 101 -20.63 -2.06 10.53
CA TYR A 101 -20.13 -1.17 11.59
C TYR A 101 -20.06 0.28 11.12
N TYR A 102 -19.56 0.51 9.89
CA TYR A 102 -19.41 1.86 9.37
C TYR A 102 -20.76 2.55 9.13
N GLU A 103 -21.81 1.82 8.77
CA GLU A 103 -23.17 2.36 8.63
C GLU A 103 -23.66 3.04 9.89
N LEU A 104 -23.27 2.56 11.09
CA LEU A 104 -23.63 3.18 12.37
C LEU A 104 -23.00 4.57 12.58
N ILE A 105 -21.89 4.85 11.89
CA ILE A 105 -21.12 6.09 12.08
C ILE A 105 -21.09 6.96 10.83
N ASN A 106 -21.61 6.47 9.71
CA ASN A 106 -21.55 7.18 8.44
C ASN A 106 -22.36 8.48 8.50
N PRO A 107 -21.72 9.63 8.26
CA PRO A 107 -22.44 10.91 8.21
C PRO A 107 -23.47 10.92 7.09
N SER A 108 -24.65 11.47 7.38
CA SER A 108 -25.75 11.53 6.41
C SER A 108 -25.35 12.20 5.10
N GLY A 109 -25.64 11.55 3.98
CA GLY A 109 -25.40 12.06 2.64
C GLY A 109 -24.00 11.75 2.08
N ILE A 110 -23.14 11.05 2.83
CA ILE A 110 -21.84 10.58 2.32
C ILE A 110 -22.00 9.17 1.74
N ILE A 111 -21.65 9.03 0.46
CA ILE A 111 -21.59 7.72 -0.21
C ILE A 111 -20.19 7.17 -0.02
N VAL A 112 -20.09 6.00 0.59
CA VAL A 112 -18.81 5.32 0.87
C VAL A 112 -18.72 4.05 0.03
N ASN A 113 -17.51 3.79 -0.46
CA ASN A 113 -17.17 2.55 -1.16
C ASN A 113 -15.92 1.94 -0.49
N PHE A 114 -16.08 0.78 0.12
CA PHE A 114 -14.97 0.02 0.68
C PHE A 114 -14.29 -0.80 -0.41
N ILE A 115 -12.97 -0.82 -0.38
CA ILE A 115 -12.12 -1.54 -1.33
C ILE A 115 -11.13 -2.37 -0.51
N SER A 116 -11.25 -3.69 -0.60
CA SER A 116 -10.29 -4.64 -0.05
C SER A 116 -9.98 -5.69 -1.11
N LYS A 117 -8.76 -5.66 -1.64
CA LYS A 117 -8.34 -6.45 -2.79
C LYS A 117 -7.00 -7.13 -2.53
N ASP A 118 -6.72 -8.19 -3.27
CA ASP A 118 -5.40 -8.81 -3.33
C ASP A 118 -4.36 -7.83 -3.91
N ALA A 119 -3.10 -7.98 -3.48
CA ALA A 119 -1.99 -7.11 -3.89
C ALA A 119 -1.88 -6.92 -5.40
N ASP A 120 -1.65 -5.70 -5.82
CA ASP A 120 -1.25 -5.42 -7.20
C ASP A 120 0.08 -6.13 -7.51
N ARG A 121 0.32 -6.45 -8.76
CA ARG A 121 1.50 -7.18 -9.23
C ARG A 121 2.42 -6.29 -10.03
N LEU A 122 3.74 -6.37 -9.74
CA LEU A 122 4.79 -5.70 -10.48
C LEU A 122 5.66 -6.72 -11.21
N PHE A 123 5.67 -6.64 -12.52
CA PHE A 123 6.58 -7.37 -13.38
C PHE A 123 7.79 -6.51 -13.72
N ILE A 124 8.97 -7.11 -13.61
CA ILE A 124 10.25 -6.47 -13.92
C ILE A 124 11.06 -7.41 -14.80
N GLU A 125 11.44 -6.94 -15.96
CA GLU A 125 12.46 -7.56 -16.81
C GLU A 125 13.65 -6.60 -16.93
N ALA A 126 14.81 -7.02 -16.42
CA ALA A 126 16.00 -6.18 -16.37
C ALA A 126 17.29 -6.99 -16.47
N THR A 127 18.36 -6.32 -16.90
CA THR A 127 19.73 -6.82 -16.79
C THR A 127 20.44 -6.05 -15.68
N ILE A 128 20.97 -6.77 -14.72
CA ILE A 128 21.72 -6.26 -13.57
C ILE A 128 23.21 -6.51 -13.84
N PHE A 129 23.99 -5.45 -13.90
CA PHE A 129 25.44 -5.52 -13.98
C PHE A 129 26.03 -5.48 -12.59
N TYR A 130 27.01 -6.33 -12.31
CA TYR A 130 27.54 -6.45 -10.96
C TYR A 130 29.02 -6.84 -10.93
N ASN A 131 29.69 -6.52 -9.81
CA ASN A 131 31.04 -6.96 -9.54
C ASN A 131 31.10 -8.46 -9.27
N GLY A 132 31.93 -9.20 -10.03
CA GLY A 132 32.04 -10.66 -9.96
C GLY A 132 32.38 -11.24 -8.58
N GLN A 133 32.85 -10.42 -7.62
CA GLN A 133 33.07 -10.85 -6.24
C GLN A 133 31.78 -11.24 -5.52
N TYR A 134 30.64 -10.76 -6.00
CA TYR A 134 29.32 -10.97 -5.39
C TYR A 134 28.49 -12.07 -6.07
N ILE A 135 29.08 -12.84 -6.99
CA ILE A 135 28.39 -13.83 -7.83
C ILE A 135 27.49 -14.81 -7.05
N SER A 136 27.87 -15.16 -5.82
CA SER A 136 27.13 -16.14 -5.02
C SER A 136 25.91 -15.58 -4.27
N ILE A 137 25.78 -14.25 -4.16
CA ILE A 137 24.77 -13.60 -3.30
C ILE A 137 23.98 -12.50 -4.01
N ILE A 138 24.47 -12.00 -5.15
CA ILE A 138 23.90 -10.83 -5.81
C ILE A 138 22.45 -11.04 -6.23
N GLU A 139 22.13 -12.22 -6.73
CA GLU A 139 20.77 -12.53 -7.20
C GLU A 139 19.75 -12.45 -6.06
N ASP A 140 20.05 -13.09 -4.93
CA ASP A 140 19.17 -13.09 -3.77
C ASP A 140 19.08 -11.67 -3.16
N ASN A 141 20.21 -10.98 -3.01
CA ASN A 141 20.23 -9.62 -2.48
C ASN A 141 19.38 -8.64 -3.31
N VAL A 142 19.43 -8.74 -4.64
CA VAL A 142 18.61 -7.89 -5.51
C VAL A 142 17.12 -8.23 -5.41
N LYS A 143 16.77 -9.52 -5.38
CA LYS A 143 15.36 -9.95 -5.20
C LYS A 143 14.80 -9.52 -3.85
N ASP A 144 15.60 -9.66 -2.81
CA ASP A 144 15.22 -9.23 -1.45
C ASP A 144 15.04 -7.72 -1.39
N ALA A 145 15.92 -6.94 -2.02
CA ALA A 145 15.82 -5.50 -2.09
C ALA A 145 14.54 -5.05 -2.82
N ILE A 146 14.20 -5.70 -3.94
CA ILE A 146 12.95 -5.42 -4.66
C ILE A 146 11.74 -5.76 -3.79
N THR A 147 11.75 -6.92 -3.14
CA THR A 147 10.65 -7.36 -2.28
C THR A 147 10.48 -6.42 -1.08
N ALA A 148 11.58 -6.03 -0.44
CA ALA A 148 11.58 -5.07 0.65
C ALA A 148 11.10 -3.67 0.22
N PHE A 149 11.49 -3.22 -0.97
CA PHE A 149 11.01 -1.96 -1.55
C PHE A 149 9.49 -1.97 -1.73
N LEU A 150 8.94 -3.03 -2.30
CA LEU A 150 7.48 -3.16 -2.50
C LEU A 150 6.74 -3.23 -1.17
N ALA A 151 7.26 -3.94 -0.18
CA ALA A 151 6.68 -4.02 1.16
C ALA A 151 6.75 -2.69 1.94
N ALA A 152 7.75 -1.85 1.65
CA ALA A 152 7.92 -0.54 2.28
C ALA A 152 7.09 0.58 1.62
N LEU A 153 6.42 0.32 0.50
CA LEU A 153 5.56 1.32 -0.13
C LEU A 153 4.46 1.76 0.85
N PRO A 154 4.22 3.06 0.99
CA PRO A 154 3.08 3.53 1.77
C PRO A 154 1.78 2.94 1.25
N PHE A 155 0.89 2.54 2.16
CA PHE A 155 -0.42 2.03 1.78
C PHE A 155 -1.19 3.08 0.95
N ASP A 156 -1.71 2.66 -0.20
CA ASP A 156 -2.34 3.51 -1.23
C ASP A 156 -1.37 4.56 -1.83
N GLY A 157 -0.07 4.27 -1.75
CA GLY A 157 0.99 5.05 -2.37
C GLY A 157 1.20 4.72 -3.85
N ASN A 158 2.13 5.45 -4.45
CA ASN A 158 2.56 5.21 -5.83
C ASN A 158 3.88 4.42 -5.85
N MET A 159 3.94 3.39 -6.65
CA MET A 159 5.21 2.80 -7.06
C MET A 159 5.80 3.65 -8.19
N VAL A 160 7.03 4.09 -8.03
CA VAL A 160 7.75 4.93 -9.01
C VAL A 160 9.00 4.19 -9.50
N ILE A 161 9.20 4.13 -10.82
CA ILE A 161 10.32 3.36 -11.41
C ILE A 161 11.68 3.92 -10.99
N SER A 162 11.83 5.24 -10.84
CA SER A 162 13.10 5.83 -10.39
C SER A 162 13.51 5.41 -8.98
N ASP A 163 12.53 5.22 -8.09
CA ASP A 163 12.78 4.80 -6.72
C ASP A 163 13.16 3.30 -6.66
N LEU A 164 12.49 2.49 -7.49
CA LEU A 164 12.86 1.09 -7.71
C LEU A 164 14.28 0.97 -8.27
N GLU A 165 14.63 1.77 -9.29
CA GLU A 165 15.97 1.80 -9.86
C GLU A 165 17.02 2.17 -8.80
N ALA A 166 16.77 3.23 -8.03
CA ALA A 166 17.65 3.65 -6.96
C ALA A 166 17.85 2.56 -5.90
N THR A 167 16.78 1.83 -5.55
CA THR A 167 16.84 0.72 -4.60
C THR A 167 17.73 -0.42 -5.11
N ILE A 168 17.59 -0.80 -6.38
CA ILE A 168 18.41 -1.88 -6.96
C ILE A 168 19.87 -1.44 -7.08
N ARG A 169 20.13 -0.20 -7.49
CA ARG A 169 21.49 0.36 -7.56
C ARG A 169 22.18 0.47 -6.21
N ALA A 170 21.41 0.58 -5.12
CA ALA A 170 21.95 0.63 -3.76
C ALA A 170 22.37 -0.74 -3.21
N VAL A 171 22.03 -1.84 -3.90
CA VAL A 171 22.47 -3.19 -3.48
C VAL A 171 23.97 -3.29 -3.67
N GLU A 172 24.68 -3.71 -2.62
CA GLU A 172 26.13 -3.86 -2.66
C GLU A 172 26.56 -4.85 -3.76
N GLY A 173 27.49 -4.43 -4.59
CA GLY A 173 27.98 -5.22 -5.72
C GLY A 173 27.29 -4.90 -7.05
N VAL A 174 26.14 -4.24 -7.08
CA VAL A 174 25.51 -3.77 -8.31
C VAL A 174 26.28 -2.56 -8.86
N THR A 175 26.65 -2.61 -10.13
CA THR A 175 27.34 -1.53 -10.84
C THR A 175 26.41 -0.74 -11.75
N ASP A 176 25.49 -1.43 -12.43
CA ASP A 176 24.47 -0.79 -13.27
C ASP A 176 23.21 -1.65 -13.41
N ILE A 177 22.14 -1.04 -13.89
CA ILE A 177 20.87 -1.70 -14.20
C ILE A 177 20.31 -1.17 -15.52
N VAL A 178 19.82 -2.08 -16.34
CA VAL A 178 19.08 -1.76 -17.56
C VAL A 178 17.73 -2.45 -17.52
N PHE A 179 16.68 -1.68 -17.30
CA PHE A 179 15.31 -2.17 -17.44
C PHE A 179 14.99 -2.42 -18.91
N LYS A 180 14.42 -3.58 -19.21
CA LYS A 180 13.86 -3.91 -20.52
C LYS A 180 12.38 -3.64 -20.55
N ASN A 181 11.64 -4.20 -19.60
CA ASN A 181 10.21 -4.03 -19.49
C ASN A 181 9.79 -3.93 -18.01
N VAL A 182 8.88 -3.02 -17.71
CA VAL A 182 8.22 -2.93 -16.41
C VAL A 182 6.73 -2.80 -16.64
N TYR A 183 5.95 -3.71 -16.06
CA TYR A 183 4.49 -3.70 -16.12
C TYR A 183 3.90 -3.76 -14.71
N ALA A 184 2.74 -3.15 -14.55
CA ALA A 184 1.94 -3.32 -13.35
C ALA A 184 0.51 -3.70 -13.69
N ARG A 185 -0.14 -4.43 -12.79
CA ARG A 185 -1.54 -4.80 -12.92
C ARG A 185 -2.20 -4.92 -11.56
N ALA A 186 -3.52 -4.68 -11.51
CA ALA A 186 -4.32 -5.17 -10.40
C ALA A 186 -4.37 -6.72 -10.43
N PHE A 187 -4.50 -7.35 -9.26
CA PHE A 187 -4.51 -8.82 -9.16
C PHE A 187 -5.53 -9.48 -10.10
N GLU A 188 -6.73 -8.92 -10.20
CA GLU A 188 -7.84 -9.45 -11.00
C GLU A 188 -7.61 -9.31 -12.52
N THR A 189 -6.62 -8.55 -12.93
CA THR A 189 -6.31 -8.31 -14.34
C THR A 189 -5.35 -9.38 -14.85
N ASP A 190 -5.65 -10.02 -15.96
CA ASP A 190 -4.75 -10.99 -16.57
C ASP A 190 -3.45 -10.32 -17.04
N PHE A 191 -2.30 -10.97 -16.77
CA PHE A 191 -1.00 -10.40 -17.08
C PHE A 191 -0.79 -10.19 -18.59
N LEU A 192 -1.17 -11.17 -19.40
CA LEU A 192 -0.89 -11.15 -20.84
C LEU A 192 -1.75 -10.16 -21.63
N THR A 193 -2.96 -9.89 -21.14
CA THR A 193 -3.97 -9.12 -21.89
C THR A 193 -4.26 -7.75 -21.29
N GLY A 194 -3.96 -7.52 -20.02
CA GLY A 194 -4.39 -6.33 -19.31
C GLY A 194 -3.34 -5.61 -18.46
N ALA A 195 -2.11 -6.15 -18.36
CA ALA A 195 -1.05 -5.47 -17.60
C ALA A 195 -0.68 -4.13 -18.24
N THR A 196 -0.58 -3.10 -17.41
CA THR A 196 -0.21 -1.75 -17.86
C THR A 196 1.30 -1.62 -17.95
N LYS A 197 1.79 -1.25 -19.14
CA LYS A 197 3.19 -1.00 -19.37
C LYS A 197 3.61 0.35 -18.77
N LEU A 198 4.54 0.31 -17.83
CA LEU A 198 5.06 1.50 -17.16
C LEU A 198 6.34 2.00 -17.81
N MET A 199 7.13 1.09 -18.40
CA MET A 199 8.38 1.37 -19.07
C MET A 199 8.60 0.39 -20.20
N ASP A 200 9.03 0.89 -21.36
CA ASP A 200 9.42 0.11 -22.54
C ASP A 200 10.95 0.09 -22.71
N ASP A 201 11.44 -0.93 -23.40
CA ASP A 201 12.80 -1.06 -23.76
C ASP A 201 13.30 0.18 -24.52
N TYR A 202 14.37 0.79 -23.99
CA TYR A 202 15.39 1.64 -24.60
C TYR A 202 14.99 2.74 -25.61
N LYS A 203 13.85 2.71 -26.22
CA LYS A 203 13.43 3.70 -27.23
C LYS A 203 12.40 4.68 -26.66
N LEU A 204 12.91 5.60 -25.85
CA LEU A 204 12.51 7.00 -25.96
C LEU A 204 11.09 7.27 -26.34
N LEU A 205 10.23 7.05 -25.54
CA LEU A 205 9.02 7.86 -25.38
C LEU A 205 8.24 7.05 -24.37
N ALA A 206 8.47 7.36 -23.11
CA ALA A 206 7.63 6.89 -22.06
C ALA A 206 6.18 7.25 -22.37
N ILE A 207 5.50 6.40 -23.10
CA ILE A 207 4.05 6.40 -23.20
C ILE A 207 3.53 5.66 -21.97
N GLY A 208 4.06 5.99 -20.81
CA GLY A 208 3.62 5.47 -19.54
C GLY A 208 3.98 6.47 -18.46
N SER A 209 3.20 6.52 -17.40
CA SER A 209 3.40 7.47 -16.32
C SER A 209 4.66 7.20 -15.49
N ARG A 210 5.46 6.18 -15.79
CA ARG A 210 6.59 5.67 -15.00
C ARG A 210 6.25 5.45 -13.52
N LYS A 211 4.97 5.41 -13.21
CA LYS A 211 4.43 5.20 -11.88
C LYS A 211 3.16 4.36 -11.95
N TRP A 212 2.89 3.64 -10.88
CA TRP A 212 1.65 2.91 -10.68
C TRP A 212 0.97 3.38 -9.40
N GLU A 213 -0.25 3.83 -9.49
CA GLU A 213 -1.10 4.08 -8.34
C GLU A 213 -1.79 2.75 -7.96
N THR A 214 -1.52 2.27 -6.75
CA THR A 214 -1.99 0.95 -6.34
C THR A 214 -3.51 0.90 -6.25
N VAL A 215 -4.12 -0.11 -6.87
CA VAL A 215 -5.56 -0.36 -6.83
C VAL A 215 -5.95 -0.99 -5.50
N ALA A 216 -5.18 -1.99 -5.05
CA ALA A 216 -5.39 -2.65 -3.76
C ALA A 216 -4.91 -1.80 -2.57
N GLY A 217 -4.02 -0.85 -2.80
CA GLY A 217 -3.33 -0.08 -1.77
C GLY A 217 -1.94 -0.60 -1.44
N TYR A 218 -1.54 -1.76 -1.95
CA TYR A 218 -0.24 -2.40 -1.75
C TYR A 218 0.12 -3.27 -2.95
N MET A 219 1.40 -3.66 -3.06
CA MET A 219 1.93 -4.30 -4.25
C MET A 219 2.98 -5.35 -3.89
N VAL A 220 3.06 -6.39 -4.70
CA VAL A 220 4.09 -7.43 -4.62
C VAL A 220 4.65 -7.72 -6.01
N ALA A 221 5.75 -8.47 -6.07
CA ALA A 221 6.31 -8.92 -7.34
C ALA A 221 5.33 -9.87 -8.07
N GLU A 222 5.43 -9.89 -9.41
CA GLU A 222 4.66 -10.81 -10.25
C GLU A 222 5.04 -12.26 -9.95
N ASP A 223 4.03 -13.12 -9.81
CA ASP A 223 4.15 -14.54 -9.48
C ASP A 223 3.66 -15.48 -10.58
N THR A 224 3.24 -14.94 -11.73
CA THR A 224 2.87 -15.75 -12.90
C THR A 224 4.08 -16.53 -13.38
N SER A 225 3.92 -17.84 -13.57
CA SER A 225 4.99 -18.75 -14.04
C SER A 225 5.60 -18.24 -15.34
N GLY A 226 6.93 -18.18 -15.42
CA GLY A 226 7.71 -17.63 -16.53
C GLY A 226 7.85 -16.10 -16.53
N TYR A 227 7.27 -15.41 -15.53
CA TYR A 227 7.29 -13.94 -15.40
C TYR A 227 7.71 -13.46 -14.01
N THR A 228 8.21 -14.36 -13.17
CA THR A 228 8.71 -14.03 -11.83
C THR A 228 10.03 -13.25 -11.89
N LEU A 229 10.46 -12.66 -10.78
CA LEU A 229 11.79 -12.03 -10.70
C LEU A 229 12.91 -13.02 -11.06
N THR A 230 12.78 -14.29 -10.67
CA THR A 230 13.77 -15.34 -11.00
C THR A 230 13.81 -15.61 -12.51
N ASP A 231 12.69 -15.53 -13.20
CA ASP A 231 12.61 -15.82 -14.62
C ASP A 231 13.11 -14.67 -15.51
N LYS A 232 13.09 -13.42 -15.00
CA LYS A 232 13.22 -12.23 -15.84
C LYS A 232 14.34 -11.27 -15.45
N LEU A 233 14.96 -11.46 -14.29
CA LEU A 233 16.19 -10.76 -13.98
C LEU A 233 17.39 -11.54 -14.56
N THR A 234 18.21 -10.85 -15.34
CA THR A 234 19.45 -11.38 -15.91
C THR A 234 20.63 -10.71 -15.21
N PHE A 235 21.59 -11.50 -14.76
CA PHE A 235 22.76 -11.01 -14.04
C PHE A 235 24.01 -11.16 -14.93
N THR A 236 24.76 -10.06 -15.07
CA THR A 236 25.95 -9.99 -15.95
C THR A 236 27.11 -9.39 -15.17
N ILE A 237 28.25 -10.08 -15.17
CA ILE A 237 29.47 -9.53 -14.54
C ILE A 237 29.92 -8.32 -15.38
N ASP A 238 30.10 -7.21 -14.68
CA ASP A 238 30.70 -6.01 -15.23
C ASP A 238 32.23 -6.22 -15.26
N GLY A 239 32.80 -6.23 -16.47
CA GLY A 239 34.18 -6.60 -16.71
C GLY A 239 35.21 -5.49 -16.44
#